data_5083eb1006a10f5936d9b429693d3769
#
_entry.id   5083eb1006a10f5936d9b429693d3769
#
_cell.length_a   1.000
_cell.length_b   1.000
_cell.length_c   1.000
_cell.angle_alpha   90.00
_cell.angle_beta   90.00
_cell.angle_gamma   90.00
#
_symmetry.space_group_name_H-M   'P 1'
#
loop_
_entity.id
_entity.type
_entity.pdbx_description
1 polymer ?
#
loop_
_entity_poly.entity_id
_entity_poly.type
_entity_poly.pdbx_seq_one_letter_code
_entity_poly.pdbx_strand_id
1 'polypeptide(L)'
;IAGALLMHDAVSVQDPADLAGAYGDMFLSRGGRHIVGDARTLAESGEGWVVQTGEGPLHAREVVIALGPWSDDVFRPLGYSMPLGVKRGYHLHFAAQGNARLGRPIYDADGGFVLAPMRRGVRLTTGAEFALRDAPPTPVQIDKTRAIAREIFPLGEPVEPQPWLGRRPCLPDMLPVIGKGGKHRGLWFDCGHQHLGLTLGPASGRLLAEMMSGETPFT
;
A
#
# COMPACT_ATOMS: atom_id res chain seq x y z
N ILE A 1 -0.71 -8.80 30.72
CA ILE A 1 0.33 -9.03 29.66
C ILE A 1 1.26 -10.12 30.20
N ALA A 2 1.36 -11.25 29.50
CA ALA A 2 2.23 -12.37 29.91
C ALA A 2 3.73 -12.11 29.57
N GLY A 3 4.00 -11.28 28.56
CA GLY A 3 5.34 -10.87 28.15
C GLY A 3 5.32 -9.87 27.01
N ALA A 4 6.46 -9.25 26.76
CA ALA A 4 6.65 -8.35 25.62
C ALA A 4 8.07 -8.48 25.05
N LEU A 5 8.19 -8.32 23.72
CA LEU A 5 9.45 -8.23 23.00
C LEU A 5 9.67 -6.79 22.54
N LEU A 6 10.81 -6.21 22.87
CA LEU A 6 11.22 -4.88 22.42
C LEU A 6 12.24 -4.99 21.28
N MET A 7 11.87 -4.43 20.13
CA MET A 7 12.79 -4.29 18.98
C MET A 7 13.43 -2.89 19.04
N HIS A 8 14.74 -2.84 19.36
CA HIS A 8 15.46 -1.57 19.55
C HIS A 8 15.73 -0.83 18.25
N ASP A 9 15.98 -1.56 17.16
CA ASP A 9 16.41 -1.01 15.87
C ASP A 9 15.23 -0.72 14.91
N ALA A 10 13.99 -0.95 15.38
CA ALA A 10 12.81 -0.70 14.57
C ALA A 10 12.58 0.81 14.40
N VAL A 11 12.42 1.24 13.16
CA VAL A 11 11.99 2.60 12.80
C VAL A 11 10.56 2.60 12.28
N SER A 12 9.85 3.68 12.53
CA SER A 12 8.49 3.87 12.05
C SER A 12 8.32 5.23 11.38
N VAL A 13 7.45 5.27 10.37
CA VAL A 13 7.12 6.51 9.65
C VAL A 13 5.96 7.19 10.39
N GLN A 14 6.15 8.45 10.76
CA GLN A 14 5.11 9.23 11.48
C GLN A 14 3.94 9.63 10.58
N ASP A 15 4.18 9.77 9.28
CA ASP A 15 3.13 10.03 8.28
C ASP A 15 3.47 9.32 6.96
N PRO A 16 2.84 8.17 6.69
CA PRO A 16 3.04 7.44 5.43
C PRO A 16 2.61 8.20 4.18
N ALA A 17 1.61 9.08 4.29
CA ALA A 17 1.15 9.88 3.15
C ALA A 17 2.17 10.95 2.76
N ASP A 18 2.78 11.62 3.75
CA ASP A 18 3.84 12.59 3.50
C ASP A 18 5.09 11.93 2.87
N LEU A 19 5.44 10.71 3.29
CA LEU A 19 6.55 9.98 2.68
C LEU A 19 6.24 9.66 1.20
N ALA A 20 5.05 9.18 0.90
CA ALA A 20 4.64 8.93 -0.49
C ALA A 20 4.60 10.22 -1.31
N GLY A 21 4.10 11.33 -0.73
CA GLY A 21 4.12 12.66 -1.32
C GLY A 21 5.54 13.13 -1.67
N ALA A 22 6.48 12.98 -0.73
CA ALA A 22 7.88 13.36 -0.95
C ALA A 22 8.55 12.59 -2.11
N TYR A 23 8.21 11.30 -2.29
CA TYR A 23 8.64 10.55 -3.48
C TYR A 23 8.01 11.12 -4.76
N GLY A 24 6.73 11.50 -4.72
CA GLY A 24 6.05 12.16 -5.83
C GLY A 24 6.71 13.50 -6.20
N ASP A 25 7.00 14.34 -5.21
CA ASP A 25 7.67 15.63 -5.42
C ASP A 25 9.09 15.45 -5.99
N MET A 26 9.82 14.47 -5.50
CA MET A 26 11.14 14.12 -6.04
C MET A 26 11.04 13.66 -7.49
N PHE A 27 10.05 12.86 -7.85
CA PHE A 27 9.79 12.43 -9.23
C PHE A 27 9.52 13.63 -10.14
N LEU A 28 8.65 14.55 -9.72
CA LEU A 28 8.33 15.77 -10.46
C LEU A 28 9.56 16.67 -10.62
N SER A 29 10.35 16.86 -9.55
CA SER A 29 11.58 17.68 -9.60
C SER A 29 12.64 17.13 -10.54
N ARG A 30 12.59 15.83 -10.86
CA ARG A 30 13.46 15.17 -11.82
C ARG A 30 12.88 15.12 -13.25
N GLY A 31 11.84 15.89 -13.54
CA GLY A 31 11.20 15.98 -14.85
C GLY A 31 10.12 14.93 -15.10
N GLY A 32 9.73 14.15 -14.10
CA GLY A 32 8.57 13.28 -14.17
C GLY A 32 7.26 14.07 -14.30
N ARG A 33 6.20 13.42 -14.77
CA ARG A 33 4.86 14.03 -14.91
C ARG A 33 3.83 13.17 -14.17
N HIS A 34 2.94 13.82 -13.44
CA HIS A 34 1.76 13.20 -12.85
C HIS A 34 0.53 13.59 -13.69
N ILE A 35 -0.09 12.60 -14.32
CA ILE A 35 -1.22 12.80 -15.25
C ILE A 35 -2.35 11.90 -14.78
N VAL A 36 -3.56 12.45 -14.70
CA VAL A 36 -4.77 11.68 -14.34
C VAL A 36 -5.32 11.00 -15.59
N GLY A 37 -5.56 9.68 -15.50
CA GLY A 37 -6.08 8.88 -16.61
C GLY A 37 -6.81 7.63 -16.11
N ASP A 38 -7.35 6.86 -17.05
CA ASP A 38 -7.97 5.57 -16.75
C ASP A 38 -7.05 4.42 -17.21
N ALA A 39 -6.38 3.80 -16.25
CA ALA A 39 -5.45 2.70 -16.52
C ALA A 39 -6.13 1.48 -17.21
N ARG A 40 -7.45 1.31 -17.08
CA ARG A 40 -8.21 0.24 -17.74
C ARG A 40 -8.27 0.41 -19.25
N THR A 41 -7.93 1.59 -19.77
CA THR A 41 -7.84 1.89 -21.21
C THR A 41 -6.48 1.53 -21.81
N LEU A 42 -5.58 0.95 -21.02
CA LEU A 42 -4.24 0.58 -21.49
C LEU A 42 -4.34 -0.44 -22.62
N ALA A 43 -3.72 -0.13 -23.77
CA ALA A 43 -3.70 -0.97 -24.95
C ALA A 43 -2.34 -0.87 -25.67
N GLU A 44 -2.01 -1.91 -26.44
CA GLU A 44 -0.88 -1.85 -27.36
C GLU A 44 -1.17 -0.86 -28.51
N SER A 45 -0.16 -0.11 -28.90
CA SER A 45 -0.23 0.87 -30.01
C SER A 45 1.11 0.98 -30.73
N GLY A 46 1.18 0.44 -31.93
CA GLY A 46 2.44 0.37 -32.69
C GLY A 46 3.48 -0.47 -31.95
N GLU A 47 4.66 0.10 -31.69
CA GLU A 47 5.72 -0.60 -30.94
C GLU A 47 5.70 -0.32 -29.42
N GLY A 48 4.61 0.21 -28.92
CA GLY A 48 4.51 0.59 -27.49
C GLY A 48 3.09 0.50 -26.96
N TRP A 49 2.75 1.43 -26.08
CA TRP A 49 1.53 1.44 -25.29
C TRP A 49 0.82 2.78 -25.40
N VAL A 50 -0.50 2.76 -25.25
CA VAL A 50 -1.34 3.96 -25.15
C VAL A 50 -2.30 3.81 -23.96
N VAL A 51 -2.52 4.91 -23.24
CA VAL A 51 -3.53 5.02 -22.19
C VAL A 51 -4.29 6.33 -22.35
N GLN A 52 -5.60 6.34 -22.07
CA GLN A 52 -6.40 7.56 -22.13
C GLN A 52 -6.25 8.36 -20.84
N THR A 53 -6.00 9.65 -20.99
CA THR A 53 -5.85 10.61 -19.87
C THR A 53 -6.77 11.82 -20.04
N GLY A 54 -6.90 12.63 -19.00
CA GLY A 54 -7.62 13.89 -19.09
C GLY A 54 -7.00 14.91 -20.05
N GLU A 55 -5.73 14.72 -20.45
CA GLU A 55 -4.99 15.55 -21.41
C GLU A 55 -4.99 14.95 -22.83
N GLY A 56 -5.70 13.82 -23.05
CA GLY A 56 -5.70 13.06 -24.30
C GLY A 56 -4.90 11.75 -24.19
N PRO A 57 -4.71 11.03 -25.29
CA PRO A 57 -3.95 9.77 -25.30
C PRO A 57 -2.48 10.01 -24.97
N LEU A 58 -1.97 9.24 -24.01
CA LEU A 58 -0.53 9.21 -23.66
C LEU A 58 0.11 7.96 -24.24
N HIS A 59 1.15 8.14 -25.01
CA HIS A 59 1.93 7.05 -25.60
C HIS A 59 3.25 6.84 -24.86
N ALA A 60 3.65 5.58 -24.69
CA ALA A 60 4.93 5.21 -24.09
C ALA A 60 5.49 3.93 -24.74
N ARG A 61 6.81 3.78 -24.76
CA ARG A 61 7.45 2.55 -25.23
C ARG A 61 7.30 1.41 -24.22
N GLU A 62 7.27 1.76 -22.96
CA GLU A 62 7.20 0.82 -21.84
C GLU A 62 6.18 1.28 -20.82
N VAL A 63 5.55 0.34 -20.15
CA VAL A 63 4.55 0.58 -19.11
C VAL A 63 4.79 -0.34 -17.91
N VAL A 64 4.59 0.20 -16.72
CA VAL A 64 4.63 -0.56 -15.46
C VAL A 64 3.24 -0.60 -14.87
N ILE A 65 2.71 -1.80 -14.62
CA ILE A 65 1.47 -1.98 -13.85
C ILE A 65 1.84 -2.02 -12.36
N ALA A 66 1.62 -0.89 -11.66
CA ALA A 66 1.89 -0.69 -10.25
C ALA A 66 0.63 -0.20 -9.48
N LEU A 67 -0.53 -0.78 -9.80
CA LEU A 67 -1.85 -0.29 -9.40
C LEU A 67 -2.36 -0.94 -8.09
N GLY A 68 -1.49 -1.65 -7.36
CA GLY A 68 -1.87 -2.30 -6.11
C GLY A 68 -3.07 -3.25 -6.28
N PRO A 69 -4.16 -3.08 -5.50
CA PRO A 69 -5.32 -3.97 -5.56
C PRO A 69 -6.17 -3.83 -6.84
N TRP A 70 -5.89 -2.87 -7.70
CA TRP A 70 -6.56 -2.68 -9.00
C TRP A 70 -5.71 -3.16 -10.19
N SER A 71 -4.56 -3.77 -9.96
CA SER A 71 -3.69 -4.27 -11.02
C SER A 71 -4.38 -5.32 -11.90
N ASP A 72 -5.27 -6.12 -11.33
CA ASP A 72 -6.01 -7.15 -12.07
C ASP A 72 -7.06 -6.60 -13.04
N ASP A 73 -7.58 -5.41 -12.79
CA ASP A 73 -8.48 -4.71 -13.73
C ASP A 73 -7.77 -4.38 -15.07
N VAL A 74 -6.42 -4.30 -15.04
CA VAL A 74 -5.59 -3.98 -16.20
C VAL A 74 -4.92 -5.23 -16.79
N PHE A 75 -4.32 -6.08 -15.97
CA PHE A 75 -3.56 -7.21 -16.51
C PHE A 75 -4.44 -8.36 -17.02
N ARG A 76 -5.66 -8.57 -16.48
CA ARG A 76 -6.55 -9.64 -16.95
C ARG A 76 -7.02 -9.45 -18.40
N PRO A 77 -7.48 -8.25 -18.81
CA PRO A 77 -7.80 -7.98 -20.22
C PRO A 77 -6.60 -8.19 -21.17
N LEU A 78 -5.38 -8.00 -20.67
CA LEU A 78 -4.14 -8.26 -21.43
C LEU A 78 -3.76 -9.76 -21.43
N GLY A 79 -4.62 -10.64 -20.91
CA GLY A 79 -4.43 -12.10 -20.94
C GLY A 79 -3.48 -12.64 -19.85
N TYR A 80 -3.12 -11.87 -18.84
CA TYR A 80 -2.38 -12.39 -17.69
C TYR A 80 -3.33 -12.95 -16.64
N SER A 81 -2.91 -14.03 -15.99
CA SER A 81 -3.65 -14.66 -14.90
C SER A 81 -2.73 -14.80 -13.69
N MET A 82 -2.96 -13.94 -12.72
CA MET A 82 -2.29 -13.99 -11.41
C MET A 82 -3.37 -14.06 -10.33
N PRO A 83 -3.20 -14.90 -9.29
CA PRO A 83 -4.20 -15.09 -8.23
C PRO A 83 -4.15 -13.92 -7.22
N LEU A 84 -4.28 -12.68 -7.72
CA LEU A 84 -4.31 -11.48 -6.91
C LEU A 84 -5.63 -11.41 -6.16
N GLY A 85 -5.56 -11.49 -4.85
CA GLY A 85 -6.69 -11.32 -3.94
C GLY A 85 -6.55 -10.04 -3.12
N VAL A 86 -7.59 -9.70 -2.36
CA VAL A 86 -7.58 -8.53 -1.49
C VAL A 86 -7.86 -8.94 -0.05
N LYS A 87 -6.97 -8.53 0.87
CA LYS A 87 -7.23 -8.54 2.31
C LYS A 87 -7.46 -7.11 2.75
N ARG A 88 -8.65 -6.82 3.25
CA ARG A 88 -9.02 -5.48 3.71
C ARG A 88 -8.59 -5.29 5.16
N GLY A 89 -8.42 -4.05 5.59
CA GLY A 89 -8.13 -3.71 6.98
C GLY A 89 -8.42 -2.24 7.22
N TYR A 90 -8.67 -1.92 8.48
CA TYR A 90 -9.09 -0.57 8.88
C TYR A 90 -8.04 0.09 9.75
N HIS A 91 -8.01 1.41 9.71
CA HIS A 91 -7.38 2.19 10.76
C HIS A 91 -8.22 3.41 11.13
N LEU A 92 -8.00 3.88 12.36
CA LEU A 92 -8.57 5.11 12.89
C LEU A 92 -7.56 5.75 13.82
N HIS A 93 -7.45 7.08 13.81
CA HIS A 93 -6.60 7.79 14.75
C HIS A 93 -7.41 8.21 15.98
N PHE A 94 -6.75 8.20 17.12
CA PHE A 94 -7.30 8.60 18.41
C PHE A 94 -6.39 9.64 19.04
N ALA A 95 -6.98 10.61 19.73
CA ALA A 95 -6.24 11.44 20.64
C ALA A 95 -5.74 10.58 21.82
N ALA A 96 -4.59 10.90 22.38
CA ALA A 96 -4.19 10.33 23.67
C ALA A 96 -4.92 11.04 24.80
N GLN A 97 -5.28 10.31 25.87
CA GLN A 97 -5.89 10.92 27.05
C GLN A 97 -4.81 11.60 27.92
N GLY A 98 -5.14 12.77 28.44
CA GLY A 98 -4.27 13.52 29.33
C GLY A 98 -2.92 13.85 28.67
N ASN A 99 -1.85 13.54 29.38
CA ASN A 99 -0.47 13.73 28.92
C ASN A 99 0.20 12.44 28.43
N ALA A 100 -0.57 11.37 28.16
CA ALA A 100 -0.03 10.10 27.69
C ALA A 100 0.62 10.27 26.30
N ARG A 101 1.78 9.61 26.11
CA ARG A 101 2.51 9.61 24.85
C ARG A 101 2.90 8.19 24.48
N LEU A 102 2.55 7.78 23.28
CA LEU A 102 3.02 6.55 22.70
C LEU A 102 4.38 6.82 22.01
N GLY A 103 5.46 6.30 22.57
CA GLY A 103 6.81 6.57 22.06
C GLY A 103 7.23 5.67 20.89
N ARG A 104 6.55 4.54 20.68
CA ARG A 104 6.84 3.55 19.63
C ARG A 104 5.62 2.70 19.32
N PRO A 105 5.56 2.06 18.15
CA PRO A 105 4.44 1.16 17.84
C PRO A 105 4.37 -0.02 18.83
N ILE A 106 3.14 -0.43 19.13
CA ILE A 106 2.83 -1.64 19.91
C ILE A 106 2.03 -2.56 18.99
N TYR A 107 2.54 -3.77 18.78
CA TYR A 107 1.80 -4.85 18.13
C TYR A 107 1.24 -5.78 19.23
N ASP A 108 -0.07 -5.88 19.30
CA ASP A 108 -0.76 -6.84 20.16
C ASP A 108 -1.13 -8.06 19.32
N ALA A 109 -0.45 -9.18 19.60
CA ALA A 109 -0.62 -10.42 18.84
C ALA A 109 -1.97 -11.10 19.13
N ASP A 110 -2.42 -11.04 20.38
CA ASP A 110 -3.68 -11.68 20.82
C ASP A 110 -4.89 -10.89 20.34
N GLY A 111 -4.85 -9.56 20.46
CA GLY A 111 -5.89 -8.66 19.99
C GLY A 111 -5.86 -8.42 18.47
N GLY A 112 -4.77 -8.80 17.80
CA GLY A 112 -4.63 -8.69 16.35
C GLY A 112 -4.62 -7.25 15.82
N PHE A 113 -4.00 -6.31 16.54
CA PHE A 113 -3.95 -4.90 16.16
C PHE A 113 -2.59 -4.27 16.39
N VAL A 114 -2.39 -3.09 15.80
CA VAL A 114 -1.22 -2.25 16.02
C VAL A 114 -1.66 -0.88 16.51
N LEU A 115 -1.05 -0.40 17.59
CA LEU A 115 -1.04 1.02 17.96
C LEU A 115 0.24 1.64 17.47
N ALA A 116 0.16 2.73 16.71
CA ALA A 116 1.33 3.45 16.22
C ALA A 116 1.23 4.95 16.48
N PRO A 117 2.33 5.58 16.96
CA PRO A 117 2.38 7.04 17.08
C PRO A 117 2.43 7.65 15.68
N MET A 118 1.47 8.52 15.37
CA MET A 118 1.40 9.26 14.12
C MET A 118 1.32 10.75 14.40
N ARG A 119 1.59 11.59 13.39
CA ARG A 119 1.44 13.06 13.53
C ARG A 119 0.02 13.46 13.95
N ARG A 120 -1.00 12.73 13.48
CA ARG A 120 -2.41 13.00 13.74
C ARG A 120 -2.92 12.43 15.08
N GLY A 121 -2.12 11.66 15.79
CA GLY A 121 -2.50 10.99 17.03
C GLY A 121 -2.01 9.54 17.08
N VAL A 122 -2.65 8.70 17.86
CA VAL A 122 -2.35 7.27 17.94
C VAL A 122 -3.22 6.53 16.93
N ARG A 123 -2.60 5.93 15.93
CA ARG A 123 -3.29 5.09 14.95
C ARG A 123 -3.52 3.70 15.51
N LEU A 124 -4.77 3.29 15.55
CA LEU A 124 -5.18 1.91 15.76
C LEU A 124 -5.41 1.28 14.39
N THR A 125 -4.63 0.25 14.05
CA THR A 125 -4.76 -0.50 12.79
C THR A 125 -5.20 -1.92 13.08
N THR A 126 -6.27 -2.38 12.41
CA THR A 126 -6.83 -3.71 12.61
C THR A 126 -6.13 -4.78 11.79
N GLY A 127 -6.43 -6.05 12.08
CA GLY A 127 -6.03 -7.21 11.31
C GLY A 127 -6.62 -7.26 9.89
N ALA A 128 -6.86 -8.46 9.38
CA ALA A 128 -7.39 -8.68 8.03
C ALA A 128 -8.90 -8.97 8.06
N GLU A 129 -9.62 -8.36 7.12
CA GLU A 129 -10.98 -8.69 6.76
C GLU A 129 -10.98 -9.36 5.39
N PHE A 130 -11.65 -10.51 5.27
CA PHE A 130 -11.83 -11.21 4.00
C PHE A 130 -13.18 -10.82 3.41
N ALA A 131 -13.13 -9.98 2.39
CA ALA A 131 -14.29 -9.51 1.63
C ALA A 131 -13.85 -9.14 0.20
N LEU A 132 -14.81 -8.99 -0.71
CA LEU A 132 -14.54 -8.48 -2.05
C LEU A 132 -13.92 -7.08 -1.96
N ARG A 133 -13.04 -6.74 -2.90
CA ARG A 133 -12.33 -5.46 -2.95
C ARG A 133 -13.26 -4.26 -2.75
N ASP A 134 -14.37 -4.24 -3.45
CA ASP A 134 -15.28 -3.10 -3.52
C ASP A 134 -16.58 -3.29 -2.69
N ALA A 135 -16.63 -4.35 -1.85
CA ALA A 135 -17.73 -4.54 -0.92
C ALA A 135 -17.83 -3.35 0.08
N PRO A 136 -19.04 -3.02 0.55
CA PRO A 136 -19.21 -1.96 1.56
C PRO A 136 -18.31 -2.15 2.77
N PRO A 137 -17.85 -1.07 3.42
CA PRO A 137 -17.08 -1.14 4.66
C PRO A 137 -17.88 -1.77 5.79
N THR A 138 -17.22 -2.60 6.61
CA THR A 138 -17.77 -3.20 7.84
C THR A 138 -16.74 -3.05 8.98
N PRO A 139 -16.55 -1.84 9.53
CA PRO A 139 -15.44 -1.53 10.44
C PRO A 139 -15.59 -2.09 11.86
N VAL A 140 -16.33 -3.19 12.04
CA VAL A 140 -16.59 -3.85 13.34
C VAL A 140 -15.32 -4.16 14.12
N GLN A 141 -14.21 -4.41 13.39
CA GLN A 141 -12.92 -4.70 14.01
C GLN A 141 -12.38 -3.49 14.80
N ILE A 142 -12.64 -2.26 14.36
CA ILE A 142 -12.19 -1.04 15.06
C ILE A 142 -12.80 -1.00 16.47
N ASP A 143 -14.11 -1.24 16.59
CA ASP A 143 -14.80 -1.18 17.88
C ASP A 143 -14.30 -2.26 18.84
N LYS A 144 -14.12 -3.49 18.34
CA LYS A 144 -13.60 -4.62 19.11
C LYS A 144 -12.17 -4.36 19.59
N THR A 145 -11.28 -3.97 18.70
CA THR A 145 -9.88 -3.73 19.04
C THR A 145 -9.69 -2.47 19.88
N ARG A 146 -10.53 -1.44 19.71
CA ARG A 146 -10.50 -0.23 20.54
C ARG A 146 -10.70 -0.55 22.02
N ALA A 147 -11.62 -1.45 22.35
CA ALA A 147 -11.87 -1.85 23.72
C ALA A 147 -10.62 -2.45 24.38
N ILE A 148 -9.96 -3.42 23.67
CA ILE A 148 -8.72 -4.06 24.14
C ILE A 148 -7.56 -3.07 24.17
N ALA A 149 -7.44 -2.25 23.15
CA ALA A 149 -6.35 -1.26 23.03
C ALA A 149 -6.36 -0.22 24.16
N ARG A 150 -7.55 0.13 24.70
CA ARG A 150 -7.69 1.02 25.86
C ARG A 150 -7.13 0.43 27.17
N GLU A 151 -7.04 -0.87 27.27
CA GLU A 151 -6.39 -1.52 28.42
C GLU A 151 -4.86 -1.39 28.36
N ILE A 152 -4.30 -1.21 27.17
CA ILE A 152 -2.86 -1.11 26.94
C ILE A 152 -2.40 0.35 26.91
N PHE A 153 -3.19 1.23 26.27
CA PHE A 153 -2.87 2.65 26.12
C PHE A 153 -4.13 3.51 26.25
N PRO A 154 -4.08 4.66 26.99
CA PRO A 154 -5.23 5.52 27.21
C PRO A 154 -5.65 6.26 25.91
N LEU A 155 -6.40 5.57 25.05
CA LEU A 155 -6.99 6.13 23.86
C LEU A 155 -8.20 7.01 24.20
N GLY A 156 -8.17 8.25 23.75
CA GLY A 156 -9.26 9.23 23.87
C GLY A 156 -10.29 9.10 22.74
N GLU A 157 -10.76 10.24 22.26
CA GLU A 157 -11.75 10.30 21.18
C GLU A 157 -11.11 10.11 19.81
N PRO A 158 -11.89 9.59 18.84
CA PRO A 158 -11.45 9.51 17.44
C PRO A 158 -11.11 10.90 16.88
N VAL A 159 -10.05 10.97 16.09
CA VAL A 159 -9.66 12.20 15.37
C VAL A 159 -10.48 12.35 14.10
N GLU A 160 -10.79 11.25 13.43
CA GLU A 160 -11.65 11.24 12.24
C GLU A 160 -13.02 10.62 12.56
N PRO A 161 -14.09 11.06 11.86
CA PRO A 161 -15.43 10.52 12.09
C PRO A 161 -15.63 9.10 11.56
N GLN A 162 -14.79 8.67 10.62
CA GLN A 162 -14.90 7.39 9.93
C GLN A 162 -13.55 6.68 9.85
N PRO A 163 -13.48 5.36 10.07
CA PRO A 163 -12.29 4.57 9.81
C PRO A 163 -11.91 4.57 8.34
N TRP A 164 -10.61 4.66 8.06
CA TRP A 164 -10.09 4.44 6.73
C TRP A 164 -10.01 2.94 6.41
N LEU A 165 -10.43 2.57 5.19
CA LEU A 165 -10.38 1.20 4.69
C LEU A 165 -9.21 1.02 3.71
N GLY A 166 -8.26 0.17 4.07
CA GLY A 166 -7.17 -0.28 3.22
C GLY A 166 -7.47 -1.59 2.50
N ARG A 167 -7.03 -1.67 1.25
CA ARG A 167 -7.12 -2.87 0.41
C ARG A 167 -5.71 -3.36 0.12
N ARG A 168 -5.32 -4.48 0.73
CA ARG A 168 -3.98 -5.06 0.57
C ARG A 168 -3.98 -6.03 -0.60
N PRO A 169 -3.20 -5.78 -1.68
CA PRO A 169 -3.09 -6.69 -2.82
C PRO A 169 -2.25 -7.90 -2.44
N CYS A 170 -2.85 -9.05 -2.29
CA CYS A 170 -2.18 -10.25 -1.79
C CYS A 170 -2.12 -11.35 -2.84
N LEU A 171 -0.97 -12.02 -2.91
CA LEU A 171 -0.77 -13.27 -3.64
C LEU A 171 -0.67 -14.43 -2.65
N PRO A 172 -0.99 -15.67 -3.04
CA PRO A 172 -0.99 -16.81 -2.12
C PRO A 172 0.37 -17.13 -1.48
N ASP A 173 1.46 -16.90 -2.23
CA ASP A 173 2.84 -17.10 -1.78
C ASP A 173 3.39 -15.92 -0.95
N MET A 174 2.59 -14.87 -0.82
CA MET A 174 2.96 -13.67 -0.07
C MET A 174 4.15 -12.88 -0.67
N LEU A 175 4.49 -13.09 -1.94
CA LEU A 175 5.56 -12.38 -2.66
C LEU A 175 4.98 -11.39 -3.69
N PRO A 176 5.59 -10.21 -3.89
CA PRO A 176 5.18 -9.31 -4.96
C PRO A 176 5.62 -9.82 -6.34
N VAL A 177 4.89 -9.45 -7.37
CA VAL A 177 5.31 -9.67 -8.76
C VAL A 177 6.06 -8.44 -9.22
N ILE A 178 7.37 -8.61 -9.46
CA ILE A 178 8.27 -7.56 -9.95
C ILE A 178 8.99 -8.09 -11.18
N GLY A 179 8.87 -7.39 -12.31
CA GLY A 179 9.61 -7.77 -13.52
C GLY A 179 8.81 -7.67 -14.81
N LYS A 180 9.41 -8.20 -15.87
CA LYS A 180 8.91 -8.10 -17.25
C LYS A 180 7.73 -9.04 -17.49
N GLY A 181 6.72 -8.54 -18.19
CA GLY A 181 5.60 -9.35 -18.69
C GLY A 181 6.04 -10.30 -19.82
N GLY A 182 5.66 -11.58 -19.70
CA GLY A 182 6.09 -12.61 -20.64
C GLY A 182 5.34 -12.61 -21.99
N LYS A 183 4.19 -11.92 -22.09
CA LYS A 183 3.33 -11.95 -23.30
C LYS A 183 3.46 -10.71 -24.18
N HIS A 184 3.85 -9.57 -23.60
CA HIS A 184 3.86 -8.29 -24.29
C HIS A 184 5.21 -7.60 -24.15
N ARG A 185 5.69 -7.01 -25.23
CA ARG A 185 6.92 -6.22 -25.19
C ARG A 185 6.69 -4.92 -24.42
N GLY A 186 7.66 -4.53 -23.59
CA GLY A 186 7.60 -3.27 -22.86
C GLY A 186 6.56 -3.21 -21.73
N LEU A 187 5.98 -4.36 -21.34
CA LEU A 187 5.11 -4.45 -20.18
C LEU A 187 5.87 -4.97 -18.98
N TRP A 188 5.71 -4.28 -17.85
CA TRP A 188 6.34 -4.61 -16.57
C TRP A 188 5.33 -4.61 -15.44
N PHE A 189 5.64 -5.32 -14.37
CA PHE A 189 4.83 -5.41 -13.17
C PHE A 189 5.61 -4.97 -11.95
N ASP A 190 4.95 -4.26 -11.04
CA ASP A 190 5.41 -3.98 -9.67
C ASP A 190 4.18 -3.92 -8.76
N CYS A 191 3.65 -5.08 -8.36
CA CYS A 191 2.38 -5.19 -7.66
C CYS A 191 2.33 -6.40 -6.71
N GLY A 192 1.29 -6.47 -5.89
CA GLY A 192 1.10 -7.61 -4.99
C GLY A 192 1.86 -7.51 -3.67
N HIS A 193 2.30 -6.34 -3.25
CA HIS A 193 3.12 -6.10 -2.04
C HIS A 193 2.40 -6.26 -0.71
N GLN A 194 1.11 -6.60 -0.71
CA GLN A 194 0.31 -6.82 0.48
C GLN A 194 0.25 -5.60 1.42
N HIS A 195 0.65 -5.78 2.68
CA HIS A 195 0.76 -4.71 3.67
C HIS A 195 2.16 -4.07 3.71
N LEU A 196 3.10 -4.54 2.87
CA LEU A 196 4.49 -4.11 2.87
C LEU A 196 4.83 -3.13 1.74
N GLY A 197 3.86 -2.70 0.93
CA GLY A 197 4.10 -1.87 -0.25
C GLY A 197 4.85 -0.57 0.05
N LEU A 198 4.54 0.12 1.15
CA LEU A 198 5.28 1.32 1.54
C LEU A 198 6.74 1.00 1.94
N THR A 199 6.95 -0.08 2.69
CA THR A 199 8.27 -0.49 3.17
C THR A 199 9.15 -0.99 2.03
N LEU A 200 8.58 -1.80 1.13
CA LEU A 200 9.31 -2.41 0.02
C LEU A 200 9.39 -1.52 -1.23
N GLY A 201 8.55 -0.49 -1.33
CA GLY A 201 8.46 0.36 -2.52
C GLY A 201 9.80 0.87 -3.05
N PRO A 202 10.68 1.43 -2.20
CA PRO A 202 11.99 1.88 -2.67
C PRO A 202 12.88 0.77 -3.21
N ALA A 203 12.86 -0.42 -2.57
CA ALA A 203 13.64 -1.56 -3.00
C ALA A 203 13.08 -2.19 -4.28
N SER A 204 11.75 -2.38 -4.37
CA SER A 204 11.12 -2.93 -5.58
C SER A 204 11.22 -1.98 -6.78
N GLY A 205 11.06 -0.67 -6.53
CA GLY A 205 11.26 0.33 -7.58
C GLY A 205 12.69 0.37 -8.11
N ARG A 206 13.70 0.25 -7.23
CA ARG A 206 15.11 0.14 -7.64
C ARG A 206 15.35 -1.14 -8.45
N LEU A 207 14.90 -2.29 -7.93
CA LEU A 207 15.02 -3.58 -8.61
C LEU A 207 14.42 -3.52 -10.02
N LEU A 208 13.22 -3.00 -10.14
CA LEU A 208 12.55 -2.86 -11.43
C LEU A 208 13.31 -1.91 -12.38
N ALA A 209 13.80 -0.77 -11.87
CA ALA A 209 14.56 0.19 -12.68
C ALA A 209 15.85 -0.41 -13.23
N GLU A 210 16.60 -1.17 -12.42
CA GLU A 210 17.81 -1.89 -12.85
C GLU A 210 17.47 -2.91 -13.94
N MET A 211 16.39 -3.69 -13.76
CA MET A 211 15.92 -4.63 -14.80
C MET A 211 15.53 -3.93 -16.12
N MET A 212 14.81 -2.81 -16.04
CA MET A 212 14.38 -2.02 -17.20
C MET A 212 15.56 -1.38 -17.93
N SER A 213 16.63 -1.02 -17.23
CA SER A 213 17.86 -0.46 -17.78
C SER A 213 18.84 -1.53 -18.32
N GLY A 214 18.52 -2.82 -18.15
CA GLY A 214 19.40 -3.91 -18.54
C GLY A 214 20.60 -4.10 -17.61
N GLU A 215 20.56 -3.53 -16.42
CA GLU A 215 21.55 -3.74 -15.38
C GLU A 215 21.32 -5.07 -14.66
N THR A 216 22.36 -5.61 -14.03
CA THR A 216 22.19 -6.77 -13.15
C THR A 216 21.55 -6.29 -11.85
N PRO A 217 20.34 -6.77 -11.49
CA PRO A 217 19.68 -6.34 -10.28
C PRO A 217 20.48 -6.71 -9.02
N PHE A 218 20.38 -5.86 -8.00
CA PHE A 218 20.94 -6.22 -6.69
C PHE A 218 20.21 -7.45 -6.13
N THR A 219 20.92 -8.31 -5.45
CA THR A 219 20.43 -9.53 -4.79
C THR A 219 20.57 -9.43 -3.27
#